data_e2d9735df2f1eee0eb3ab4693ce695d6
#
_entry.id   e2d9735df2f1eee0eb3ab4693ce695d6
#
_cell.length_a   1.000
_cell.length_b   1.000
_cell.length_c   1.000
_cell.angle_alpha   90.00
_cell.angle_beta   90.00
_cell.angle_gamma   90.00
#
_symmetry.space_group_name_H-M   'P 1'
#
loop_
_entity.id
_entity.type
_entity.pdbx_description
1 polymer ?
#
loop_
_entity_poly.entity_id
_entity_poly.type
_entity_poly.pdbx_seq_one_letter_code
_entity_poly.pdbx_strand_id
1 'polypeptide(L)'
;ADRFYWFADQETQKDADLAPQGFSNLAEKIDAFAKFNTPTTHSVLGKDGLFYIYTSGTTGLPKAVIFTHSRWTLAYGTYGHVLNLGKDDVMYVTLPLYHATGIVVCWCGVIAGAGTLALRRKYSTSAFWKDVQKFDASAIGYVGELCRYLMDASPSALEKGHRVTKMIGNGMRPNIWDKFKQRFGIEEILELYASSEGNVGFSNVFNFDNTVGFSPTPYAIIQFDKEKNAPVYDAKGGCIKVKKGEVGLLIGKITRRSPFDGYTDPEKNKSVILKDVFKSGDAYFNTGDLVRDIGFRHAQFVDRLGDTFRWKGENVSTTEVENMVSEYDKITEAVVYGVEIPNTNGRAGMAAITLADGAELNEQDLAQMLVSFKKCLPAYAVPVFLRVQKQVETTGTFKYQKNKLKEQAFDPKKTDERLLVLLPNSSTYADLTQQVFDNIQAYQYRF
;
A
#
# COMPACT_ATOMS: atom_id res chain seq x y z
N ALA A 1 14.25 3.40 36.76
CA ALA A 1 15.32 3.31 35.73
C ALA A 1 15.42 1.92 35.06
N ASP A 2 14.74 0.87 35.56
CA ASP A 2 14.93 -0.52 35.15
C ASP A 2 14.03 -0.99 34.01
N ARG A 3 13.59 -0.08 33.13
CA ARG A 3 12.61 -0.39 32.06
C ARG A 3 13.16 -0.27 30.65
N PHE A 4 14.43 0.08 30.47
CA PHE A 4 15.05 0.20 29.17
C PHE A 4 15.99 -0.97 28.95
N TYR A 5 15.77 -1.69 27.86
CA TYR A 5 16.57 -2.84 27.49
C TYR A 5 17.27 -2.57 26.16
N TRP A 6 18.54 -3.02 26.07
CA TRP A 6 19.33 -3.00 24.89
C TRP A 6 19.50 -4.42 24.34
N PHE A 7 19.22 -4.60 23.08
CA PHE A 7 19.51 -5.84 22.36
C PHE A 7 20.47 -5.52 21.23
N ALA A 8 21.72 -6.03 21.33
CA ALA A 8 22.74 -5.76 20.35
C ALA A 8 22.43 -6.40 19.01
N ASP A 9 22.59 -5.63 17.93
CA ASP A 9 22.53 -6.13 16.57
C ASP A 9 23.91 -6.64 16.14
N GLN A 10 24.11 -7.94 16.24
CA GLN A 10 25.40 -8.60 15.93
C GLN A 10 25.88 -8.41 14.49
N GLU A 11 24.96 -8.06 13.54
CA GLU A 11 25.38 -7.83 12.14
C GLU A 11 25.91 -6.41 11.90
N THR A 12 25.47 -5.43 12.68
CA THR A 12 25.80 -4.00 12.45
C THR A 12 26.75 -3.40 13.46
N GLN A 13 26.98 -4.04 14.60
CA GLN A 13 27.84 -3.52 15.67
C GLN A 13 28.96 -4.49 16.02
N LYS A 14 30.20 -4.03 15.80
CA LYS A 14 31.42 -4.78 16.17
C LYS A 14 31.66 -4.84 17.70
N ASP A 15 31.03 -3.93 18.47
CA ASP A 15 31.15 -3.83 19.93
C ASP A 15 29.78 -4.10 20.61
N ALA A 16 29.20 -5.26 20.27
CA ALA A 16 27.83 -5.65 20.65
C ALA A 16 27.62 -5.86 22.17
N ASP A 17 28.67 -5.86 22.97
CA ASP A 17 28.62 -6.28 24.38
C ASP A 17 28.31 -5.16 25.38
N LEU A 18 28.34 -3.90 24.96
CA LEU A 18 28.12 -2.78 25.87
C LEU A 18 26.76 -2.11 25.66
N ALA A 19 25.81 -2.45 26.52
CA ALA A 19 24.56 -1.69 26.57
C ALA A 19 24.85 -0.21 26.91
N PRO A 20 24.16 0.76 26.23
CA PRO A 20 24.30 2.18 26.55
C PRO A 20 23.97 2.46 28.02
N GLN A 21 24.56 3.53 28.56
CA GLN A 21 24.28 3.93 29.94
C GLN A 21 22.78 4.11 30.18
N GLY A 22 22.26 3.47 31.22
CA GLY A 22 20.83 3.47 31.55
C GLY A 22 20.00 2.35 30.91
N PHE A 23 20.62 1.49 30.09
CA PHE A 23 19.98 0.32 29.50
C PHE A 23 20.54 -0.96 30.12
N SER A 24 19.68 -1.99 30.22
CA SER A 24 20.11 -3.35 30.58
C SER A 24 20.30 -4.18 29.33
N ASN A 25 21.31 -5.03 29.27
CA ASN A 25 21.50 -5.98 28.17
C ASN A 25 20.36 -7.01 28.20
N LEU A 26 19.55 -7.02 27.14
CA LEU A 26 18.38 -7.91 27.05
C LEU A 26 18.81 -9.37 26.83
N ALA A 27 19.87 -9.62 26.06
CA ALA A 27 20.34 -10.98 25.79
C ALA A 27 20.74 -11.71 27.08
N GLU A 28 21.54 -11.06 27.91
CA GLU A 28 21.94 -11.60 29.22
C GLU A 28 20.74 -11.88 30.16
N LYS A 29 19.73 -10.99 30.12
CA LYS A 29 18.54 -11.17 30.93
C LYS A 29 17.64 -12.28 30.43
N ILE A 30 17.46 -12.43 29.13
CA ILE A 30 16.60 -13.49 28.54
C ILE A 30 17.11 -14.86 28.94
N ASP A 31 18.40 -15.10 28.91
CA ASP A 31 18.98 -16.40 29.24
C ASP A 31 18.77 -16.82 30.71
N ALA A 32 18.55 -15.83 31.61
CA ALA A 32 18.27 -16.07 33.01
C ALA A 32 16.80 -16.41 33.29
N PHE A 33 15.88 -16.23 32.34
CA PHE A 33 14.46 -16.49 32.55
C PHE A 33 14.06 -17.92 32.20
N ALA A 34 13.11 -18.44 32.92
CA ALA A 34 12.53 -19.75 32.67
C ALA A 34 11.76 -19.81 31.33
N LYS A 35 11.89 -20.91 30.59
CA LYS A 35 11.30 -21.12 29.26
C LYS A 35 9.87 -21.70 29.35
N PHE A 36 9.02 -21.14 30.21
CA PHE A 36 7.62 -21.56 30.34
C PHE A 36 6.70 -20.33 30.34
N ASN A 37 5.41 -20.56 30.05
CA ASN A 37 4.42 -19.49 30.08
C ASN A 37 4.28 -18.91 31.47
N THR A 38 4.20 -17.58 31.54
CA THR A 38 3.97 -16.89 32.83
C THR A 38 2.59 -17.24 33.38
N PRO A 39 2.41 -17.22 34.73
CA PRO A 39 1.09 -17.47 35.33
C PRO A 39 -0.01 -16.51 34.84
N THR A 40 0.36 -15.30 34.42
CA THR A 40 -0.55 -14.31 33.84
C THR A 40 -1.14 -14.71 32.49
N THR A 41 -0.57 -15.70 31.79
CA THR A 41 -1.10 -16.20 30.50
C THR A 41 -2.56 -16.63 30.60
N HIS A 42 -2.99 -17.18 31.74
CA HIS A 42 -4.38 -17.64 31.95
C HIS A 42 -5.38 -16.48 32.11
N SER A 43 -4.94 -15.27 32.42
CA SER A 43 -5.80 -14.09 32.60
C SER A 43 -5.94 -13.23 31.35
N VAL A 44 -5.21 -13.56 30.27
CA VAL A 44 -5.28 -12.83 28.99
C VAL A 44 -6.60 -13.09 28.31
N LEU A 45 -7.32 -12.03 27.94
CA LEU A 45 -8.59 -12.09 27.26
C LEU A 45 -8.42 -11.76 25.78
N GLY A 46 -9.30 -12.30 24.94
CA GLY A 46 -9.29 -12.01 23.49
C GLY A 46 -9.35 -10.53 23.14
N LYS A 47 -9.99 -9.70 23.98
CA LYS A 47 -10.07 -8.23 23.82
C LYS A 47 -8.81 -7.48 24.20
N ASP A 48 -7.88 -8.11 24.89
CA ASP A 48 -6.65 -7.45 25.31
C ASP A 48 -5.74 -7.17 24.12
N GLY A 49 -4.99 -6.08 24.18
CA GLY A 49 -4.03 -5.69 23.13
C GLY A 49 -2.86 -6.67 23.06
N LEU A 50 -2.59 -7.18 21.86
CA LEU A 50 -1.43 -8.05 21.59
C LEU A 50 -0.26 -7.25 21.02
N PHE A 51 -0.55 -6.38 20.04
CA PHE A 51 0.43 -5.53 19.38
C PHE A 51 -0.08 -4.09 19.26
N TYR A 52 0.86 -3.16 19.20
CA TYR A 52 0.63 -1.80 18.71
C TYR A 52 1.31 -1.69 17.35
N ILE A 53 0.51 -1.58 16.29
CA ILE A 53 1.01 -1.44 14.92
C ILE A 53 0.92 0.03 14.54
N TYR A 54 2.08 0.64 14.25
CA TYR A 54 2.12 2.03 13.83
C TYR A 54 1.82 2.16 12.34
N THR A 55 0.87 3.01 11.99
CA THR A 55 0.51 3.34 10.61
C THR A 55 1.01 4.74 10.28
N SER A 56 1.62 4.91 9.11
CA SER A 56 1.96 6.22 8.58
C SER A 56 0.67 6.96 8.22
N GLY A 57 0.26 7.91 9.08
CA GLY A 57 -0.86 8.78 8.76
C GLY A 57 -0.52 9.71 7.60
N THR A 58 -1.48 9.99 6.72
CA THR A 58 -1.34 10.97 5.63
C THR A 58 -1.17 12.40 6.12
N THR A 59 -1.40 12.67 7.41
CA THR A 59 -1.49 14.01 7.99
C THR A 59 -0.69 14.19 9.29
N GLY A 60 0.51 13.58 9.43
CA GLY A 60 1.34 13.83 10.61
C GLY A 60 2.04 12.60 11.21
N LEU A 61 2.26 12.61 12.52
CA LEU A 61 2.95 11.54 13.23
C LEU A 61 2.25 10.18 13.07
N PRO A 62 3.02 9.07 13.06
CA PRO A 62 2.47 7.72 13.01
C PRO A 62 1.43 7.48 14.11
N LYS A 63 0.36 6.77 13.77
CA LYS A 63 -0.73 6.44 14.69
C LYS A 63 -0.59 5.00 15.15
N ALA A 64 -0.71 4.76 16.45
CA ALA A 64 -0.73 3.41 16.99
C ALA A 64 -2.14 2.81 16.89
N VAL A 65 -2.22 1.66 16.23
CA VAL A 65 -3.44 0.85 16.14
C VAL A 65 -3.32 -0.31 17.12
N ILE A 66 -4.38 -0.55 17.87
CA ILE A 66 -4.46 -1.68 18.79
C ILE A 66 -4.82 -2.93 18.00
N PHE A 67 -3.94 -3.94 18.05
CA PHE A 67 -4.22 -5.26 17.47
C PHE A 67 -4.44 -6.26 18.60
N THR A 68 -5.68 -6.75 18.74
CA THR A 68 -6.08 -7.58 19.88
C THR A 68 -5.78 -9.08 19.65
N HIS A 69 -5.77 -9.87 20.74
CA HIS A 69 -5.63 -11.32 20.65
C HIS A 69 -6.75 -11.96 19.82
N SER A 70 -7.98 -11.46 19.91
CA SER A 70 -9.10 -11.95 19.08
C SER A 70 -8.85 -11.72 17.59
N ARG A 71 -8.27 -10.57 17.20
CA ARG A 71 -7.92 -10.30 15.81
C ARG A 71 -6.81 -11.23 15.32
N TRP A 72 -5.83 -11.52 16.17
CA TRP A 72 -4.79 -12.49 15.85
C TRP A 72 -5.37 -13.90 15.62
N THR A 73 -6.25 -14.36 16.52
CA THR A 73 -6.90 -15.66 16.39
C THR A 73 -7.78 -15.75 15.14
N LEU A 74 -8.47 -14.65 14.79
CA LEU A 74 -9.23 -14.57 13.53
C LEU A 74 -8.31 -14.64 12.30
N ALA A 75 -7.19 -13.92 12.34
CA ALA A 75 -6.19 -13.96 11.26
C ALA A 75 -5.57 -15.35 11.11
N TYR A 76 -5.26 -16.03 12.21
CA TYR A 76 -4.82 -17.41 12.22
C TYR A 76 -5.85 -18.36 11.58
N GLY A 77 -7.12 -18.23 11.95
CA GLY A 77 -8.22 -19.05 11.41
C GLY A 77 -8.56 -18.75 9.94
N THR A 78 -8.15 -17.60 9.42
CA THR A 78 -8.41 -17.20 8.02
C THR A 78 -7.15 -17.34 7.16
N TYR A 79 -6.20 -16.41 7.29
CA TYR A 79 -4.98 -16.38 6.47
C TYR A 79 -4.11 -17.63 6.65
N GLY A 80 -4.11 -18.22 7.84
CA GLY A 80 -3.38 -19.46 8.12
C GLY A 80 -3.81 -20.62 7.23
N HIS A 81 -5.10 -20.71 6.95
CA HIS A 81 -5.64 -21.84 6.17
C HIS A 81 -5.79 -21.54 4.68
N VAL A 82 -5.87 -20.27 4.28
CA VAL A 82 -6.08 -19.90 2.87
C VAL A 82 -4.92 -20.33 1.98
N LEU A 83 -3.68 -20.19 2.45
CA LEU A 83 -2.48 -20.63 1.71
C LEU A 83 -2.31 -22.15 1.67
N ASN A 84 -3.06 -22.89 2.50
CA ASN A 84 -2.93 -24.33 2.63
C ASN A 84 -1.46 -24.79 2.76
N LEU A 85 -0.72 -24.14 3.67
CA LEU A 85 0.66 -24.53 3.99
C LEU A 85 0.65 -25.78 4.88
N GLY A 86 1.66 -26.63 4.68
CA GLY A 86 1.94 -27.79 5.51
C GLY A 86 3.32 -27.71 6.18
N LYS A 87 3.67 -28.72 6.96
CA LYS A 87 4.94 -28.82 7.70
C LYS A 87 6.20 -28.76 6.82
N ASP A 88 6.07 -29.16 5.56
CA ASP A 88 7.16 -29.19 4.60
C ASP A 88 7.25 -27.90 3.75
N ASP A 89 6.33 -26.96 4.00
CA ASP A 89 6.33 -25.67 3.34
C ASP A 89 7.27 -24.68 4.03
N VAL A 90 7.96 -23.90 3.21
CA VAL A 90 8.81 -22.79 3.64
C VAL A 90 8.30 -21.52 3.02
N MET A 91 7.89 -20.57 3.85
CA MET A 91 7.49 -19.24 3.40
C MET A 91 8.65 -18.27 3.52
N TYR A 92 9.10 -17.73 2.38
CA TYR A 92 10.13 -16.69 2.35
C TYR A 92 9.50 -15.31 2.50
N VAL A 93 9.96 -14.55 3.49
CA VAL A 93 9.41 -13.25 3.88
C VAL A 93 10.54 -12.22 4.01
N THR A 94 10.43 -11.14 3.26
CA THR A 94 11.31 -9.96 3.33
C THR A 94 10.61 -8.74 3.91
N LEU A 95 9.35 -8.93 4.34
CA LEU A 95 8.52 -7.88 4.92
C LEU A 95 8.83 -7.71 6.39
N PRO A 96 8.85 -6.47 6.91
CA PRO A 96 9.14 -6.23 8.30
C PRO A 96 8.05 -6.80 9.22
N LEU A 97 8.47 -7.48 10.30
CA LEU A 97 7.55 -8.06 11.28
C LEU A 97 6.84 -7.01 12.17
N TYR A 98 7.25 -5.76 12.12
CA TYR A 98 6.49 -4.67 12.77
C TYR A 98 5.29 -4.18 11.95
N HIS A 99 5.05 -4.77 10.76
CA HIS A 99 3.92 -4.46 9.90
C HIS A 99 2.97 -5.65 9.77
N ALA A 100 1.64 -5.35 9.67
CA ALA A 100 0.59 -6.36 9.67
C ALA A 100 0.78 -7.48 8.62
N THR A 101 1.23 -7.16 7.41
CA THR A 101 1.42 -8.17 6.37
C THR A 101 2.48 -9.20 6.79
N GLY A 102 3.60 -8.77 7.36
CA GLY A 102 4.65 -9.68 7.84
C GLY A 102 4.21 -10.49 9.06
N ILE A 103 3.82 -9.79 10.15
CA ILE A 103 3.55 -10.46 11.43
C ILE A 103 2.17 -11.15 11.47
N VAL A 104 1.12 -10.53 10.89
CA VAL A 104 -0.24 -11.09 10.99
C VAL A 104 -0.53 -12.05 9.84
N VAL A 105 -0.21 -11.69 8.60
CA VAL A 105 -0.60 -12.50 7.45
C VAL A 105 0.38 -13.65 7.22
N CYS A 106 1.67 -13.32 7.02
CA CYS A 106 2.67 -14.34 6.69
C CYS A 106 2.93 -15.29 7.86
N TRP A 107 3.13 -14.74 9.05
CA TRP A 107 3.43 -15.59 10.22
C TRP A 107 2.24 -16.45 10.65
N CYS A 108 0.99 -15.93 10.60
CA CYS A 108 -0.18 -16.78 10.85
C CYS A 108 -0.28 -17.95 9.87
N GLY A 109 0.03 -17.71 8.57
CA GLY A 109 0.05 -18.77 7.57
C GLY A 109 1.03 -19.88 7.91
N VAL A 110 2.23 -19.52 8.31
CA VAL A 110 3.28 -20.47 8.72
C VAL A 110 2.88 -21.25 9.99
N ILE A 111 2.39 -20.54 11.02
CA ILE A 111 1.98 -21.20 12.28
C ILE A 111 0.82 -22.17 12.04
N ALA A 112 -0.18 -21.79 11.25
CA ALA A 112 -1.34 -22.63 10.98
C ALA A 112 -0.99 -23.90 10.21
N GLY A 113 -0.03 -23.82 9.28
CA GLY A 113 0.47 -24.95 8.51
C GLY A 113 1.54 -25.77 9.21
N ALA A 114 2.02 -25.33 10.40
CA ALA A 114 3.21 -25.87 11.05
C ALA A 114 4.46 -25.86 10.12
N GLY A 115 4.51 -24.93 9.18
CA GLY A 115 5.59 -24.74 8.22
C GLY A 115 6.78 -23.96 8.78
N THR A 116 7.70 -23.60 7.92
CA THR A 116 8.90 -22.84 8.26
C THR A 116 8.82 -21.39 7.75
N LEU A 117 9.20 -20.43 8.59
CA LEU A 117 9.39 -19.03 8.21
C LEU A 117 10.86 -18.77 7.87
N ALA A 118 11.17 -18.53 6.60
CA ALA A 118 12.47 -18.03 6.16
C ALA A 118 12.43 -16.50 6.10
N LEU A 119 12.96 -15.85 7.13
CA LEU A 119 12.90 -14.40 7.30
C LEU A 119 14.20 -13.74 6.84
N ARG A 120 14.08 -12.76 5.95
CA ARG A 120 15.19 -11.88 5.59
C ARG A 120 14.98 -10.50 6.22
N ARG A 121 16.01 -9.96 6.83
CA ARG A 121 15.98 -8.68 7.54
C ARG A 121 15.64 -7.49 6.63
N LYS A 122 16.21 -7.44 5.42
CA LYS A 122 16.03 -6.36 4.46
C LYS A 122 15.85 -6.94 3.06
N TYR A 123 14.86 -6.46 2.33
CA TYR A 123 14.65 -6.83 0.93
C TYR A 123 15.89 -6.52 0.08
N SER A 124 16.17 -7.41 -0.86
CA SER A 124 17.19 -7.23 -1.89
C SER A 124 16.76 -7.96 -3.15
N THR A 125 16.56 -7.22 -4.23
CA THR A 125 16.19 -7.78 -5.54
C THR A 125 17.22 -8.81 -6.04
N SER A 126 18.51 -8.50 -5.94
CA SER A 126 19.60 -9.38 -6.41
C SER A 126 19.79 -10.64 -5.56
N ALA A 127 19.34 -10.64 -4.31
CA ALA A 127 19.45 -11.78 -3.43
C ALA A 127 18.15 -12.62 -3.39
N PHE A 128 17.02 -12.09 -3.86
CA PHE A 128 15.69 -12.67 -3.66
C PHE A 128 15.62 -14.12 -4.12
N TRP A 129 15.89 -14.40 -5.39
CA TRP A 129 15.81 -15.75 -5.93
C TRP A 129 16.93 -16.68 -5.42
N LYS A 130 18.09 -16.13 -5.04
CA LYS A 130 19.14 -16.90 -4.35
C LYS A 130 18.66 -17.41 -3.01
N ASP A 131 17.98 -16.56 -2.24
CA ASP A 131 17.43 -16.95 -0.94
C ASP A 131 16.26 -17.91 -1.09
N VAL A 132 15.36 -17.67 -2.06
CA VAL A 132 14.26 -18.60 -2.40
C VAL A 132 14.78 -20.01 -2.65
N GLN A 133 15.84 -20.15 -3.46
CA GLN A 133 16.46 -21.46 -3.71
C GLN A 133 17.21 -22.00 -2.49
N LYS A 134 17.98 -21.15 -1.79
CA LYS A 134 18.74 -21.54 -0.58
C LYS A 134 17.86 -22.13 0.51
N PHE A 135 16.68 -21.54 0.73
CA PHE A 135 15.74 -21.97 1.76
C PHE A 135 14.72 -22.99 1.23
N ASP A 136 14.81 -23.38 -0.04
CA ASP A 136 13.84 -24.24 -0.70
C ASP A 136 12.39 -23.76 -0.46
N ALA A 137 12.17 -22.44 -0.67
CA ALA A 137 10.89 -21.82 -0.39
C ALA A 137 9.80 -22.32 -1.33
N SER A 138 8.60 -22.58 -0.79
CA SER A 138 7.40 -23.01 -1.52
C SER A 138 6.35 -21.89 -1.62
N ALA A 139 6.46 -20.88 -0.76
CA ALA A 139 5.58 -19.73 -0.75
C ALA A 139 6.37 -18.45 -0.47
N ILE A 140 5.83 -17.30 -0.88
CA ILE A 140 6.42 -15.98 -0.60
C ILE A 140 5.38 -15.01 -0.04
N GLY A 141 5.82 -14.15 0.88
CA GLY A 141 5.08 -12.98 1.33
C GLY A 141 5.46 -11.76 0.51
N TYR A 142 4.48 -10.99 0.00
CA TYR A 142 4.76 -9.85 -0.86
C TYR A 142 3.98 -8.58 -0.50
N VAL A 143 4.46 -7.46 -1.02
CA VAL A 143 3.69 -6.23 -1.30
C VAL A 143 3.93 -5.86 -2.75
N GLY A 144 2.99 -5.15 -3.38
CA GLY A 144 3.02 -4.87 -4.82
C GLY A 144 4.31 -4.26 -5.32
N GLU A 145 4.97 -3.40 -4.52
CA GLU A 145 6.25 -2.81 -4.89
C GLU A 145 7.39 -3.82 -4.99
N LEU A 146 7.40 -4.88 -4.16
CA LEU A 146 8.39 -5.96 -4.30
C LEU A 146 8.20 -6.69 -5.62
N CYS A 147 6.96 -6.94 -6.01
CA CYS A 147 6.64 -7.58 -7.28
C CYS A 147 7.12 -6.73 -8.47
N ARG A 148 6.94 -5.41 -8.38
CA ARG A 148 7.44 -4.47 -9.38
C ARG A 148 8.97 -4.52 -9.46
N TYR A 149 9.69 -4.42 -8.36
CA TYR A 149 11.16 -4.51 -8.35
C TYR A 149 11.68 -5.81 -8.95
N LEU A 150 10.99 -6.93 -8.71
CA LEU A 150 11.34 -8.21 -9.33
C LEU A 150 11.06 -8.22 -10.83
N MET A 151 9.97 -7.58 -11.28
CA MET A 151 9.64 -7.45 -12.71
C MET A 151 10.63 -6.56 -13.46
N ASP A 152 11.09 -5.47 -12.83
CA ASP A 152 12.04 -4.52 -13.42
C ASP A 152 13.48 -5.06 -13.45
N ALA A 153 13.79 -6.06 -12.63
CA ALA A 153 15.11 -6.69 -12.62
C ALA A 153 15.38 -7.46 -13.91
N SER A 154 16.64 -7.42 -14.36
CA SER A 154 17.08 -8.23 -15.50
C SER A 154 16.83 -9.71 -15.25
N PRO A 155 16.36 -10.48 -16.25
CA PRO A 155 16.10 -11.90 -16.10
C PRO A 155 17.33 -12.67 -15.62
N SER A 156 17.12 -13.63 -14.73
CA SER A 156 18.15 -14.47 -14.15
C SER A 156 17.76 -15.94 -14.22
N ALA A 157 18.74 -16.81 -14.41
CA ALA A 157 18.54 -18.26 -14.35
C ALA A 157 17.99 -18.73 -12.98
N LEU A 158 18.22 -17.95 -11.93
CA LEU A 158 17.74 -18.24 -10.57
C LEU A 158 16.22 -18.04 -10.40
N GLU A 159 15.56 -17.37 -11.34
CA GLU A 159 14.09 -17.23 -11.38
C GLU A 159 13.36 -18.52 -11.79
N LYS A 160 14.09 -19.56 -12.10
CA LYS A 160 13.58 -20.86 -12.53
C LYS A 160 14.12 -21.94 -11.60
N GLY A 161 13.44 -23.08 -11.60
CA GLY A 161 13.89 -24.25 -10.81
C GLY A 161 13.64 -24.13 -9.30
N HIS A 162 12.90 -23.13 -8.85
CA HIS A 162 12.38 -23.06 -7.48
C HIS A 162 11.00 -23.74 -7.40
N ARG A 163 10.57 -24.06 -6.18
CA ARG A 163 9.25 -24.68 -5.94
C ARG A 163 8.17 -23.71 -5.45
N VAL A 164 8.41 -22.40 -5.54
CA VAL A 164 7.38 -21.41 -5.20
C VAL A 164 6.26 -21.47 -6.23
N THR A 165 5.06 -21.81 -5.79
CA THR A 165 3.85 -21.80 -6.61
C THR A 165 2.81 -20.82 -6.11
N LYS A 166 2.91 -20.38 -4.86
CA LYS A 166 1.91 -19.54 -4.20
C LYS A 166 2.53 -18.35 -3.47
N MET A 167 1.77 -17.28 -3.41
CA MET A 167 2.17 -16.07 -2.71
C MET A 167 0.99 -15.38 -2.04
N ILE A 168 1.25 -14.68 -0.93
CA ILE A 168 0.24 -13.92 -0.21
C ILE A 168 0.73 -12.51 0.07
N GLY A 169 -0.13 -11.53 -0.15
CA GLY A 169 0.21 -10.15 0.12
C GLY A 169 -0.86 -9.19 -0.36
N ASN A 170 -0.45 -7.97 -0.63
CA ASN A 170 -1.36 -6.91 -1.06
C ASN A 170 -0.70 -5.93 -2.02
N GLY A 171 -1.51 -5.30 -2.88
CA GLY A 171 -1.09 -4.23 -3.76
C GLY A 171 -0.46 -4.68 -5.07
N MET A 172 -0.70 -5.91 -5.51
CA MET A 172 -0.32 -6.37 -6.85
C MET A 172 -1.03 -5.51 -7.90
N ARG A 173 -0.25 -4.90 -8.78
CA ARG A 173 -0.81 -4.05 -9.85
C ARG A 173 -1.39 -4.90 -10.97
N PRO A 174 -2.58 -4.55 -11.51
CA PRO A 174 -3.21 -5.30 -12.59
C PRO A 174 -2.33 -5.46 -13.84
N ASN A 175 -1.56 -4.43 -14.20
CA ASN A 175 -0.72 -4.43 -15.41
C ASN A 175 0.48 -5.38 -15.35
N ILE A 176 0.89 -5.82 -14.16
CA ILE A 176 1.98 -6.80 -14.00
C ILE A 176 1.49 -8.18 -13.55
N TRP A 177 0.21 -8.34 -13.20
CA TRP A 177 -0.35 -9.56 -12.60
C TRP A 177 -0.05 -10.82 -13.43
N ASP A 178 -0.51 -10.86 -14.67
CA ASP A 178 -0.32 -12.01 -15.54
C ASP A 178 1.15 -12.20 -15.96
N LYS A 179 1.86 -11.11 -16.23
CA LYS A 179 3.29 -11.13 -16.55
C LYS A 179 4.11 -11.70 -15.41
N PHE A 180 3.77 -11.38 -14.17
CA PHE A 180 4.43 -11.88 -12.97
C PHE A 180 4.22 -13.40 -12.82
N LYS A 181 2.97 -13.86 -12.93
CA LYS A 181 2.64 -15.31 -12.92
C LYS A 181 3.45 -16.09 -13.96
N GLN A 182 3.48 -15.60 -15.20
CA GLN A 182 4.18 -16.24 -16.30
C GLN A 182 5.71 -16.23 -16.13
N ARG A 183 6.30 -15.09 -15.76
CA ARG A 183 7.74 -14.95 -15.59
C ARG A 183 8.28 -15.85 -14.50
N PHE A 184 7.63 -15.88 -13.34
CA PHE A 184 8.13 -16.55 -12.15
C PHE A 184 7.46 -17.90 -11.87
N GLY A 185 6.50 -18.34 -12.68
CA GLY A 185 5.83 -19.63 -12.50
C GLY A 185 4.90 -19.68 -11.27
N ILE A 186 4.31 -18.53 -10.91
CA ILE A 186 3.37 -18.45 -9.78
C ILE A 186 1.98 -18.90 -10.23
N GLU A 187 1.40 -19.85 -9.52
CA GLU A 187 0.08 -20.39 -9.82
C GLU A 187 -1.02 -19.67 -9.03
N GLU A 188 -0.75 -19.38 -7.74
CA GLU A 188 -1.72 -18.80 -6.83
C GLU A 188 -1.23 -17.45 -6.30
N ILE A 189 -2.00 -16.38 -6.55
CA ILE A 189 -1.81 -15.07 -5.97
C ILE A 189 -2.96 -14.78 -5.01
N LEU A 190 -2.69 -14.97 -3.72
CA LEU A 190 -3.61 -14.64 -2.65
C LEU A 190 -3.49 -13.17 -2.30
N GLU A 191 -4.03 -12.33 -3.20
CA GLU A 191 -4.17 -10.90 -2.93
C GLU A 191 -5.13 -10.69 -1.77
N LEU A 192 -4.81 -9.76 -0.89
CA LEU A 192 -5.67 -9.39 0.22
C LEU A 192 -5.85 -7.88 0.32
N TYR A 193 -6.94 -7.49 0.93
CA TYR A 193 -7.19 -6.13 1.36
C TYR A 193 -7.60 -6.15 2.83
N ALA A 194 -6.92 -5.38 3.64
CA ALA A 194 -7.29 -5.09 5.03
C ALA A 194 -6.65 -3.79 5.47
N SER A 195 -7.26 -3.11 6.44
CA SER A 195 -6.61 -2.03 7.18
C SER A 195 -6.29 -2.46 8.61
N SER A 196 -5.18 -1.93 9.15
CA SER A 196 -4.75 -2.29 10.51
C SER A 196 -5.78 -1.93 11.56
N GLU A 197 -6.52 -0.83 11.37
CA GLU A 197 -7.56 -0.30 12.24
C GLU A 197 -8.95 -0.84 11.96
N GLY A 198 -9.17 -1.39 10.77
CA GLY A 198 -10.50 -1.70 10.27
C GLY A 198 -11.04 -3.06 10.67
N ASN A 199 -12.29 -3.26 10.30
CA ASN A 199 -13.06 -4.46 10.59
C ASN A 199 -13.59 -5.16 9.33
N VAL A 200 -13.15 -4.73 8.15
CA VAL A 200 -13.47 -5.34 6.85
C VAL A 200 -12.19 -5.76 6.16
N GLY A 201 -12.21 -6.96 5.59
CA GLY A 201 -11.11 -7.50 4.83
C GLY A 201 -11.61 -8.34 3.66
N PHE A 202 -10.80 -8.43 2.63
CA PHE A 202 -11.02 -9.28 1.47
C PHE A 202 -9.80 -10.19 1.29
N SER A 203 -10.04 -11.36 0.73
CA SER A 203 -8.98 -12.31 0.41
C SER A 203 -9.33 -13.05 -0.87
N ASN A 204 -8.37 -13.15 -1.78
CA ASN A 204 -8.56 -13.80 -3.08
C ASN A 204 -8.48 -15.33 -2.98
N VAL A 205 -9.34 -15.90 -2.16
CA VAL A 205 -9.40 -17.34 -1.88
C VAL A 205 -9.81 -18.21 -3.07
N PHE A 206 -10.37 -17.60 -4.11
CA PHE A 206 -10.77 -18.30 -5.33
C PHE A 206 -9.74 -18.16 -6.44
N ASN A 207 -8.61 -17.51 -6.16
CA ASN A 207 -7.52 -17.28 -7.11
C ASN A 207 -7.99 -16.65 -8.44
N PHE A 208 -8.93 -15.68 -8.38
CA PHE A 208 -9.30 -14.89 -9.52
C PHE A 208 -8.26 -13.81 -9.79
N ASP A 209 -8.01 -13.49 -11.04
CA ASP A 209 -7.04 -12.47 -11.40
C ASP A 209 -7.60 -11.06 -11.17
N ASN A 210 -6.72 -10.13 -10.84
CA ASN A 210 -7.02 -8.69 -10.72
C ASN A 210 -8.12 -8.32 -9.70
N THR A 211 -8.20 -9.00 -8.56
CA THR A 211 -9.16 -8.71 -7.50
C THR A 211 -8.51 -8.79 -6.12
N VAL A 212 -9.00 -8.00 -5.17
CA VAL A 212 -8.65 -8.18 -3.75
C VAL A 212 -9.43 -9.33 -3.11
N GLY A 213 -10.32 -9.97 -3.87
CA GLY A 213 -11.01 -11.20 -3.50
C GLY A 213 -12.36 -11.01 -2.81
N PHE A 214 -12.72 -12.01 -2.05
CA PHE A 214 -14.00 -12.20 -1.36
C PHE A 214 -13.92 -11.67 0.08
N SER A 215 -15.00 -11.05 0.56
CA SER A 215 -15.15 -10.70 1.98
C SER A 215 -16.28 -11.47 2.64
N PRO A 216 -16.01 -12.24 3.70
CA PRO A 216 -17.06 -12.87 4.51
C PRO A 216 -17.72 -11.90 5.49
N THR A 217 -17.04 -10.81 5.85
CA THR A 217 -17.54 -9.83 6.82
C THR A 217 -18.61 -8.91 6.21
N PRO A 218 -19.55 -8.42 7.00
CA PRO A 218 -20.56 -7.48 6.50
C PRO A 218 -19.92 -6.13 6.10
N TYR A 219 -20.15 -5.71 4.86
CA TYR A 219 -19.70 -4.42 4.34
C TYR A 219 -20.73 -3.83 3.38
N ALA A 220 -20.51 -2.60 2.96
CA ALA A 220 -21.18 -2.00 1.83
C ALA A 220 -20.18 -1.15 1.02
N ILE A 221 -20.50 -0.96 -0.26
CA ILE A 221 -19.84 0.00 -1.12
C ILE A 221 -20.90 1.05 -1.44
N ILE A 222 -20.67 2.29 -1.02
CA ILE A 222 -21.66 3.37 -1.11
C ILE A 222 -21.23 4.43 -2.11
N GLN A 223 -22.21 5.08 -2.74
CA GLN A 223 -21.96 6.25 -3.56
C GLN A 223 -21.34 7.35 -2.72
N PHE A 224 -20.32 7.99 -3.24
CA PHE A 224 -19.59 9.04 -2.57
C PHE A 224 -19.48 10.26 -3.45
N ASP A 225 -19.99 11.38 -2.95
CA ASP A 225 -19.84 12.69 -3.59
C ASP A 225 -18.46 13.25 -3.23
N LYS A 226 -17.56 13.18 -4.21
CA LYS A 226 -16.18 13.64 -4.02
C LYS A 226 -16.09 15.15 -3.92
N GLU A 227 -17.08 15.90 -4.43
CA GLU A 227 -17.10 17.37 -4.34
C GLU A 227 -17.40 17.82 -2.92
N LYS A 228 -18.41 17.20 -2.33
CA LYS A 228 -18.80 17.46 -0.93
C LYS A 228 -17.97 16.69 0.08
N ASN A 229 -17.09 15.80 -0.42
CA ASN A 229 -16.34 14.85 0.40
C ASN A 229 -17.23 14.09 1.40
N ALA A 230 -18.37 13.60 0.91
CA ALA A 230 -19.43 13.01 1.74
C ALA A 230 -20.16 11.86 1.01
N PRO A 231 -20.73 10.90 1.76
CA PRO A 231 -21.64 9.91 1.21
C PRO A 231 -22.86 10.58 0.52
N VAL A 232 -23.38 9.90 -0.50
CA VAL A 232 -24.64 10.30 -1.16
C VAL A 232 -25.80 9.63 -0.45
N TYR A 233 -26.84 10.43 -0.12
CA TYR A 233 -28.01 9.99 0.62
C TYR A 233 -29.26 9.97 -0.27
N ASP A 234 -30.14 9.02 -0.01
CA ASP A 234 -31.48 8.98 -0.61
C ASP A 234 -32.46 9.96 0.06
N ALA A 235 -33.68 10.04 -0.45
CA ALA A 235 -34.69 10.91 0.10
C ALA A 235 -35.15 10.57 1.55
N LYS A 236 -34.77 9.38 2.05
CA LYS A 236 -35.07 8.92 3.42
C LYS A 236 -33.89 9.11 4.36
N GLY A 237 -32.77 9.67 3.86
CA GLY A 237 -31.55 9.90 4.63
C GLY A 237 -30.62 8.69 4.73
N GLY A 238 -30.88 7.59 4.03
CA GLY A 238 -30.01 6.43 3.96
C GLY A 238 -28.93 6.58 2.89
N CYS A 239 -27.73 6.04 3.09
CA CYS A 239 -26.69 6.03 2.06
C CYS A 239 -27.10 5.15 0.86
N ILE A 240 -26.78 5.61 -0.33
CA ILE A 240 -27.03 4.87 -1.58
C ILE A 240 -25.88 3.91 -1.85
N LYS A 241 -26.19 2.62 -2.05
CA LYS A 241 -25.19 1.64 -2.50
C LYS A 241 -24.89 1.79 -3.98
N VAL A 242 -23.65 1.49 -4.36
CA VAL A 242 -23.29 1.38 -5.79
C VAL A 242 -23.91 0.13 -6.43
N LYS A 243 -23.99 0.15 -7.76
CA LYS A 243 -24.32 -1.03 -8.57
C LYS A 243 -23.06 -1.80 -8.90
N LYS A 244 -23.24 -3.08 -9.30
CA LYS A 244 -22.13 -3.89 -9.83
C LYS A 244 -21.43 -3.18 -10.99
N GLY A 245 -20.10 -3.12 -10.94
CA GLY A 245 -19.26 -2.42 -11.89
C GLY A 245 -18.93 -0.98 -11.51
N GLU A 246 -19.70 -0.37 -10.61
CA GLU A 246 -19.47 1.00 -10.15
C GLU A 246 -18.43 1.08 -9.04
N VAL A 247 -17.79 2.24 -8.94
CA VAL A 247 -16.82 2.58 -7.89
C VAL A 247 -17.51 3.35 -6.77
N GLY A 248 -17.19 3.03 -5.53
CA GLY A 248 -17.70 3.74 -4.37
C GLY A 248 -16.80 3.61 -3.14
N LEU A 249 -17.20 4.27 -2.07
CA LEU A 249 -16.52 4.20 -0.78
C LEU A 249 -16.84 2.89 -0.08
N LEU A 250 -15.79 2.15 0.28
CA LEU A 250 -15.92 0.94 1.08
C LEU A 250 -16.16 1.28 2.54
N ILE A 251 -17.21 0.68 3.13
CA ILE A 251 -17.50 0.81 4.56
C ILE A 251 -17.72 -0.56 5.20
N GLY A 252 -17.10 -0.80 6.35
CA GLY A 252 -17.21 -2.05 7.12
C GLY A 252 -18.27 -1.94 8.21
N LYS A 253 -19.25 -2.85 8.24
CA LYS A 253 -20.29 -2.83 9.29
C LYS A 253 -19.71 -3.20 10.65
N ILE A 254 -19.95 -2.36 11.64
CA ILE A 254 -19.54 -2.62 13.03
C ILE A 254 -20.57 -3.53 13.69
N THR A 255 -20.13 -4.69 14.15
CA THR A 255 -20.96 -5.70 14.82
C THR A 255 -20.20 -6.36 15.96
N ARG A 256 -20.86 -7.16 16.80
CA ARG A 256 -20.17 -7.95 17.82
C ARG A 256 -19.15 -8.95 17.24
N ARG A 257 -19.41 -9.48 16.03
CA ARG A 257 -18.51 -10.44 15.34
C ARG A 257 -17.43 -9.75 14.50
N SER A 258 -17.62 -8.48 14.18
CA SER A 258 -16.69 -7.65 13.42
C SER A 258 -16.58 -6.28 14.11
N PRO A 259 -15.97 -6.21 15.31
CA PRO A 259 -15.81 -4.98 16.07
C PRO A 259 -14.83 -4.05 15.37
N PHE A 260 -14.92 -2.78 15.69
CA PHE A 260 -13.93 -1.77 15.34
C PHE A 260 -13.09 -1.47 16.59
N ASP A 261 -11.86 -1.99 16.63
CA ASP A 261 -10.95 -1.80 17.76
C ASP A 261 -10.31 -0.40 17.73
N GLY A 262 -10.09 0.14 16.53
CA GLY A 262 -9.73 1.53 16.30
C GLY A 262 -8.29 1.91 16.66
N TYR A 263 -8.13 3.21 16.87
CA TYR A 263 -6.87 3.84 17.28
C TYR A 263 -6.84 4.03 18.80
N THR A 264 -5.66 4.24 19.34
CA THR A 264 -5.47 4.68 20.74
C THR A 264 -6.05 6.07 21.02
N ASP A 265 -6.30 6.88 19.98
CA ASP A 265 -6.89 8.21 20.04
C ASP A 265 -8.42 8.14 19.84
N PRO A 266 -9.25 8.44 20.88
CA PRO A 266 -10.70 8.37 20.79
C PRO A 266 -11.33 9.36 19.81
N GLU A 267 -10.76 10.55 19.61
CA GLU A 267 -11.32 11.55 18.70
C GLU A 267 -11.17 11.10 17.25
N LYS A 268 -10.06 10.44 16.93
CA LYS A 268 -9.87 9.82 15.60
C LYS A 268 -10.84 8.69 15.35
N ASN A 269 -11.18 7.92 16.36
CA ASN A 269 -12.19 6.87 16.23
C ASN A 269 -13.54 7.44 15.85
N LYS A 270 -13.93 8.57 16.45
CA LYS A 270 -15.21 9.23 16.12
C LYS A 270 -15.26 9.71 14.66
N SER A 271 -14.14 10.22 14.12
CA SER A 271 -14.08 10.78 12.77
C SER A 271 -14.21 9.75 11.65
N VAL A 272 -13.95 8.46 11.93
CA VAL A 272 -14.00 7.37 10.94
C VAL A 272 -15.22 6.46 11.10
N ILE A 273 -16.11 6.75 12.05
CA ILE A 273 -17.34 5.98 12.24
C ILE A 273 -18.52 6.75 11.64
N LEU A 274 -19.17 6.13 10.65
CA LEU A 274 -20.44 6.58 10.09
C LEU A 274 -21.61 5.95 10.87
N LYS A 275 -22.54 6.78 11.34
CA LYS A 275 -23.73 6.35 12.07
C LYS A 275 -24.97 6.49 11.21
N ASP A 276 -25.99 5.68 11.48
CA ASP A 276 -27.29 5.74 10.83
C ASP A 276 -27.20 5.66 9.29
N VAL A 277 -26.32 4.77 8.79
CA VAL A 277 -25.95 4.68 7.36
C VAL A 277 -27.12 4.19 6.50
N PHE A 278 -27.80 3.12 6.91
CA PHE A 278 -28.95 2.55 6.20
C PHE A 278 -30.19 2.47 7.08
N LYS A 279 -30.01 2.48 8.39
CA LYS A 279 -31.10 2.47 9.37
C LYS A 279 -30.62 3.04 10.70
N SER A 280 -31.56 3.57 11.48
CA SER A 280 -31.25 4.09 12.82
C SER A 280 -30.53 3.05 13.68
N GLY A 281 -29.45 3.48 14.35
CA GLY A 281 -28.63 2.68 15.27
C GLY A 281 -27.60 1.77 14.59
N ASP A 282 -27.47 1.76 13.26
CA ASP A 282 -26.34 1.06 12.63
C ASP A 282 -25.08 1.94 12.62
N ALA A 283 -23.92 1.28 12.57
CA ALA A 283 -22.63 1.96 12.50
C ALA A 283 -21.68 1.22 11.56
N TYR A 284 -20.90 2.01 10.83
CA TYR A 284 -19.93 1.51 9.86
C TYR A 284 -18.60 2.24 10.01
N PHE A 285 -17.52 1.48 9.86
CA PHE A 285 -16.19 2.04 9.72
C PHE A 285 -15.99 2.55 8.29
N ASN A 286 -15.62 3.82 8.17
CA ASN A 286 -15.22 4.44 6.90
C ASN A 286 -13.75 4.10 6.64
N THR A 287 -13.48 3.29 5.62
CA THR A 287 -12.12 2.87 5.28
C THR A 287 -11.30 4.00 4.65
N GLY A 288 -11.95 4.98 4.04
CA GLY A 288 -11.31 5.99 3.19
C GLY A 288 -10.83 5.44 1.84
N ASP A 289 -11.16 4.21 1.49
CA ASP A 289 -10.73 3.56 0.27
C ASP A 289 -11.89 3.43 -0.74
N LEU A 290 -11.60 3.73 -2.00
CA LEU A 290 -12.50 3.54 -3.12
C LEU A 290 -12.27 2.17 -3.73
N VAL A 291 -13.35 1.41 -3.90
CA VAL A 291 -13.32 0.10 -4.52
C VAL A 291 -14.42 -0.03 -5.57
N ARG A 292 -14.18 -0.89 -6.56
CA ARG A 292 -15.18 -1.29 -7.56
C ARG A 292 -15.88 -2.56 -7.09
N ASP A 293 -17.19 -2.57 -7.06
CA ASP A 293 -17.97 -3.79 -6.85
C ASP A 293 -17.95 -4.66 -8.11
N ILE A 294 -17.36 -5.85 -8.05
CA ILE A 294 -17.34 -6.79 -9.18
C ILE A 294 -18.33 -7.94 -9.02
N GLY A 295 -19.17 -7.89 -7.99
CA GLY A 295 -20.16 -8.92 -7.68
C GLY A 295 -19.60 -10.06 -6.84
N PHE A 296 -20.45 -11.01 -6.43
CA PHE A 296 -20.08 -12.17 -5.59
C PHE A 296 -19.31 -11.81 -4.31
N ARG A 297 -19.54 -10.63 -3.75
CA ARG A 297 -18.80 -10.08 -2.61
C ARG A 297 -17.30 -9.92 -2.87
N HIS A 298 -16.90 -9.74 -4.14
CA HIS A 298 -15.55 -9.41 -4.57
C HIS A 298 -15.44 -7.94 -4.91
N ALA A 299 -14.25 -7.40 -4.73
CA ALA A 299 -13.94 -6.02 -5.05
C ALA A 299 -12.59 -5.89 -5.76
N GLN A 300 -12.43 -4.77 -6.47
CA GLN A 300 -11.15 -4.30 -6.96
C GLN A 300 -10.81 -2.99 -6.24
N PHE A 301 -9.60 -2.89 -5.71
CA PHE A 301 -9.10 -1.63 -5.17
C PHE A 301 -8.92 -0.61 -6.30
N VAL A 302 -9.37 0.61 -6.07
CA VAL A 302 -9.26 1.69 -7.06
C VAL A 302 -8.28 2.77 -6.58
N ASP A 303 -8.55 3.38 -5.41
CA ASP A 303 -7.68 4.43 -4.87
C ASP A 303 -8.07 4.79 -3.42
N ARG A 304 -7.30 5.66 -2.78
CA ARG A 304 -7.66 6.29 -1.50
C ARG A 304 -8.28 7.65 -1.70
N LEU A 305 -9.28 7.99 -0.89
CA LEU A 305 -9.92 9.30 -0.94
C LEU A 305 -8.93 10.46 -0.74
N GLY A 306 -7.93 10.28 0.13
CA GLY A 306 -6.90 11.29 0.39
C GLY A 306 -5.82 11.44 -0.69
N ASP A 307 -5.74 10.50 -1.63
CA ASP A 307 -4.77 10.51 -2.72
C ASP A 307 -5.40 10.98 -4.04
N THR A 308 -6.70 10.76 -4.26
CA THR A 308 -7.40 11.34 -5.42
C THR A 308 -7.37 12.86 -5.38
N PHE A 309 -7.28 13.47 -6.54
CA PHE A 309 -7.40 14.92 -6.68
C PHE A 309 -8.39 15.29 -7.79
N ARG A 310 -8.85 16.54 -7.77
CA ARG A 310 -9.79 17.07 -8.76
C ARG A 310 -9.09 18.02 -9.71
N TRP A 311 -9.31 17.84 -11.02
CA TRP A 311 -8.80 18.72 -12.04
C TRP A 311 -9.84 18.96 -13.13
N LYS A 312 -10.07 20.22 -13.51
CA LYS A 312 -11.04 20.63 -14.53
C LYS A 312 -12.46 20.06 -14.31
N GLY A 313 -12.88 20.00 -13.05
CA GLY A 313 -14.18 19.46 -12.70
C GLY A 313 -14.24 17.94 -12.55
N GLU A 314 -13.20 17.22 -12.97
CA GLU A 314 -13.15 15.76 -12.98
C GLU A 314 -12.22 15.21 -11.87
N ASN A 315 -12.54 14.02 -11.37
CA ASN A 315 -11.73 13.35 -10.38
C ASN A 315 -10.69 12.46 -11.04
N VAL A 316 -9.45 12.57 -10.57
CA VAL A 316 -8.30 11.78 -11.04
C VAL A 316 -7.91 10.78 -9.98
N SER A 317 -7.90 9.50 -10.35
CA SER A 317 -7.32 8.43 -9.54
C SER A 317 -5.81 8.41 -9.74
N THR A 318 -5.06 8.54 -8.66
CA THR A 318 -3.60 8.53 -8.74
C THR A 318 -3.09 7.17 -9.17
N THR A 319 -3.68 6.10 -8.66
CA THR A 319 -3.28 4.71 -9.00
C THR A 319 -3.53 4.40 -10.49
N GLU A 320 -4.65 4.88 -11.06
CA GLU A 320 -4.93 4.67 -12.48
C GLU A 320 -3.90 5.38 -13.37
N VAL A 321 -3.58 6.63 -13.04
CA VAL A 321 -2.56 7.40 -13.79
C VAL A 321 -1.17 6.79 -13.59
N GLU A 322 -0.79 6.39 -12.36
CA GLU A 322 0.47 5.71 -12.07
C GLU A 322 0.67 4.46 -12.94
N ASN A 323 -0.38 3.64 -13.06
CA ASN A 323 -0.33 2.43 -13.89
C ASN A 323 -0.12 2.75 -15.37
N MET A 324 -0.85 3.73 -15.91
CA MET A 324 -0.76 4.10 -17.33
C MET A 324 0.56 4.79 -17.67
N VAL A 325 1.06 5.66 -16.79
CA VAL A 325 2.35 6.33 -16.96
C VAL A 325 3.51 5.33 -16.93
N SER A 326 3.42 4.32 -16.06
CA SER A 326 4.44 3.25 -15.95
C SER A 326 4.41 2.25 -17.11
N GLU A 327 3.44 2.31 -18.02
CA GLU A 327 3.44 1.48 -19.23
C GLU A 327 4.38 2.00 -20.35
N TYR A 328 4.88 3.23 -20.22
CA TYR A 328 5.85 3.77 -21.17
C TYR A 328 7.23 3.13 -20.95
N ASP A 329 7.80 2.53 -21.99
CA ASP A 329 8.98 1.65 -21.91
C ASP A 329 10.19 2.20 -21.16
N LYS A 330 10.38 3.52 -21.15
CA LYS A 330 11.49 4.18 -20.44
C LYS A 330 11.17 4.52 -18.98
N ILE A 331 9.93 4.31 -18.49
CA ILE A 331 9.51 4.63 -17.13
C ILE A 331 9.35 3.33 -16.34
N THR A 332 10.15 3.18 -15.30
CA THR A 332 10.05 2.03 -14.38
C THR A 332 9.10 2.28 -13.24
N GLU A 333 8.93 3.55 -12.86
CA GLU A 333 8.12 3.91 -11.69
C GLU A 333 7.45 5.27 -11.89
N ALA A 334 6.21 5.38 -11.45
CA ALA A 334 5.49 6.64 -11.39
C ALA A 334 4.74 6.78 -10.07
N VAL A 335 4.82 7.96 -9.47
CA VAL A 335 4.05 8.36 -8.29
C VAL A 335 3.29 9.63 -8.62
N VAL A 336 1.96 9.54 -8.60
CA VAL A 336 1.08 10.63 -9.02
C VAL A 336 0.46 11.33 -7.82
N TYR A 337 0.37 12.63 -7.91
CA TYR A 337 -0.23 13.50 -6.89
C TYR A 337 -0.76 14.78 -7.51
N GLY A 338 -1.69 15.43 -6.82
CA GLY A 338 -2.25 16.71 -7.26
C GLY A 338 -1.45 17.90 -6.73
N VAL A 339 -1.16 18.87 -7.60
CA VAL A 339 -0.50 20.14 -7.27
C VAL A 339 -1.39 21.32 -7.64
N GLU A 340 -1.32 22.38 -6.84
CA GLU A 340 -2.12 23.58 -7.07
C GLU A 340 -1.45 24.48 -8.09
N ILE A 341 -2.19 24.88 -9.13
CA ILE A 341 -1.78 25.95 -10.06
C ILE A 341 -2.54 27.21 -9.64
N PRO A 342 -1.87 28.36 -9.48
CA PRO A 342 -2.54 29.60 -9.12
C PRO A 342 -3.70 29.94 -10.05
N ASN A 343 -4.78 30.46 -9.49
CA ASN A 343 -6.03 30.84 -10.20
C ASN A 343 -6.72 29.74 -10.99
N THR A 344 -6.43 28.47 -10.68
CA THR A 344 -7.19 27.34 -11.21
C THR A 344 -8.07 26.73 -10.13
N ASN A 345 -9.15 26.06 -10.53
CA ASN A 345 -9.99 25.32 -9.61
C ASN A 345 -9.55 23.84 -9.58
N GLY A 346 -9.19 23.36 -8.40
CA GLY A 346 -8.70 22.00 -8.20
C GLY A 346 -7.18 21.88 -8.19
N ARG A 347 -6.67 20.68 -8.49
CA ARG A 347 -5.25 20.35 -8.51
C ARG A 347 -4.89 19.67 -9.82
N ALA A 348 -3.86 20.15 -10.49
CA ALA A 348 -3.34 19.53 -11.69
C ALA A 348 -2.54 18.27 -11.36
N GLY A 349 -2.58 17.25 -12.21
CA GLY A 349 -1.79 16.05 -12.05
C GLY A 349 -0.29 16.33 -12.22
N MET A 350 0.50 15.85 -11.26
CA MET A 350 1.95 15.78 -11.34
C MET A 350 2.40 14.33 -11.12
N ALA A 351 3.27 13.85 -12.00
CA ALA A 351 3.86 12.51 -11.89
C ALA A 351 5.36 12.62 -11.63
N ALA A 352 5.81 12.12 -10.49
CA ALA A 352 7.23 11.84 -10.25
C ALA A 352 7.55 10.48 -10.89
N ILE A 353 8.49 10.48 -11.84
CA ILE A 353 8.84 9.31 -12.64
C ILE A 353 10.30 8.92 -12.43
N THR A 354 10.56 7.63 -12.38
CA THR A 354 11.90 7.06 -12.40
C THR A 354 12.12 6.40 -13.76
N LEU A 355 13.26 6.67 -14.37
CA LEU A 355 13.59 6.08 -15.67
C LEU A 355 14.32 4.75 -15.51
N ALA A 356 14.26 3.92 -16.54
CA ALA A 356 15.07 2.71 -16.63
C ALA A 356 16.58 3.07 -16.59
N ASP A 357 17.40 2.14 -16.11
CA ASP A 357 18.84 2.34 -15.99
C ASP A 357 19.48 2.79 -17.32
N GLY A 358 20.15 3.94 -17.27
CA GLY A 358 20.80 4.54 -18.45
C GLY A 358 19.85 5.19 -19.46
N ALA A 359 18.54 5.22 -19.19
CA ALA A 359 17.57 5.87 -20.08
C ALA A 359 17.57 7.40 -19.84
N GLU A 360 17.44 8.13 -20.93
CA GLU A 360 17.24 9.59 -20.93
C GLU A 360 16.00 9.94 -21.78
N LEU A 361 15.37 11.08 -21.44
CA LEU A 361 14.26 11.62 -22.19
C LEU A 361 14.74 12.76 -23.09
N ASN A 362 14.74 12.53 -24.40
CA ASN A 362 14.95 13.55 -25.42
C ASN A 362 13.60 14.13 -25.89
N GLU A 363 13.61 15.14 -26.78
CA GLU A 363 12.40 15.80 -27.27
C GLU A 363 11.43 14.84 -27.96
N GLN A 364 11.94 13.86 -28.71
CA GLN A 364 11.12 12.86 -29.39
C GLN A 364 10.43 11.94 -28.36
N ASP A 365 11.13 11.54 -27.31
CA ASP A 365 10.56 10.76 -26.21
C ASP A 365 9.43 11.51 -25.51
N LEU A 366 9.62 12.81 -25.22
CA LEU A 366 8.61 13.63 -24.56
C LEU A 366 7.34 13.77 -25.40
N ALA A 367 7.47 13.88 -26.71
CA ALA A 367 6.32 13.92 -27.60
C ALA A 367 5.60 12.56 -27.69
N GLN A 368 6.36 11.46 -27.86
CA GLN A 368 5.81 10.10 -27.89
C GLN A 368 5.12 9.71 -26.58
N MET A 369 5.72 10.03 -25.47
CA MET A 369 5.16 9.81 -24.13
C MET A 369 3.80 10.51 -23.96
N LEU A 370 3.67 11.77 -24.40
CA LEU A 370 2.41 12.48 -24.36
C LEU A 370 1.35 11.81 -25.26
N VAL A 371 1.74 11.35 -26.45
CA VAL A 371 0.82 10.61 -27.34
C VAL A 371 0.35 9.32 -26.63
N SER A 372 1.25 8.57 -26.01
CA SER A 372 0.92 7.36 -25.24
C SER A 372 -0.06 7.66 -24.12
N PHE A 373 0.20 8.70 -23.32
CA PHE A 373 -0.69 9.07 -22.21
C PHE A 373 -2.08 9.49 -22.71
N LYS A 374 -2.17 10.29 -23.74
CA LYS A 374 -3.45 10.71 -24.34
C LYS A 374 -4.25 9.57 -24.95
N LYS A 375 -3.61 8.48 -25.34
CA LYS A 375 -4.29 7.28 -25.83
C LYS A 375 -4.97 6.48 -24.72
N CYS A 376 -4.36 6.46 -23.53
CA CYS A 376 -4.78 5.61 -22.42
C CYS A 376 -5.52 6.37 -21.31
N LEU A 377 -5.32 7.69 -21.20
CA LEU A 377 -5.92 8.54 -20.18
C LEU A 377 -6.85 9.57 -20.79
N PRO A 378 -7.98 9.90 -20.12
CA PRO A 378 -8.78 11.06 -20.48
C PRO A 378 -7.96 12.35 -20.31
N ALA A 379 -8.27 13.38 -21.08
CA ALA A 379 -7.48 14.60 -21.15
C ALA A 379 -7.21 15.27 -19.79
N TYR A 380 -8.17 15.20 -18.88
CA TYR A 380 -8.04 15.76 -17.52
C TYR A 380 -7.11 14.94 -16.62
N ALA A 381 -6.88 13.65 -16.91
CA ALA A 381 -6.03 12.76 -16.12
C ALA A 381 -4.58 12.74 -16.61
N VAL A 382 -4.30 13.26 -17.81
CA VAL A 382 -2.92 13.39 -18.32
C VAL A 382 -2.15 14.32 -17.37
N PRO A 383 -1.00 13.89 -16.81
CA PRO A 383 -0.20 14.74 -15.93
C PRO A 383 0.20 16.05 -16.62
N VAL A 384 -0.06 17.18 -15.96
CA VAL A 384 0.38 18.49 -16.43
C VAL A 384 1.88 18.68 -16.17
N PHE A 385 2.37 18.10 -15.08
CA PHE A 385 3.77 18.19 -14.69
C PHE A 385 4.38 16.79 -14.56
N LEU A 386 5.65 16.71 -14.95
CA LEU A 386 6.48 15.54 -14.69
C LEU A 386 7.71 15.97 -13.89
N ARG A 387 8.17 15.09 -13.01
CA ARG A 387 9.39 15.24 -12.23
C ARG A 387 10.23 14.00 -12.45
N VAL A 388 11.39 14.15 -13.07
CA VAL A 388 12.29 13.04 -13.33
C VAL A 388 13.23 12.89 -12.13
N GLN A 389 13.14 11.78 -11.43
CA GLN A 389 13.95 11.52 -10.24
C GLN A 389 14.73 10.21 -10.37
N LYS A 390 15.85 10.10 -9.63
CA LYS A 390 16.68 8.90 -9.65
C LYS A 390 16.02 7.73 -8.96
N GLN A 391 15.32 8.00 -7.87
CA GLN A 391 14.62 6.99 -7.08
C GLN A 391 13.50 7.64 -6.28
N VAL A 392 12.35 6.95 -6.19
CA VAL A 392 11.26 7.40 -5.32
C VAL A 392 11.54 7.01 -3.88
N GLU A 393 11.36 7.97 -2.96
CA GLU A 393 11.49 7.70 -1.53
C GLU A 393 10.31 6.88 -1.03
N THR A 394 10.61 5.73 -0.40
CA THR A 394 9.60 4.87 0.22
C THR A 394 9.82 4.78 1.73
N THR A 395 8.77 4.45 2.45
CA THR A 395 8.86 4.08 3.87
C THR A 395 9.48 2.69 4.00
N GLY A 396 9.86 2.26 5.21
CA GLY A 396 10.31 0.89 5.47
C GLY A 396 9.27 -0.18 5.13
N THR A 397 8.02 0.21 4.87
CA THR A 397 6.91 -0.65 4.42
C THR A 397 6.60 -0.48 2.93
N PHE A 398 7.51 0.08 2.16
CA PHE A 398 7.42 0.28 0.70
C PHE A 398 6.25 1.17 0.26
N LYS A 399 5.80 2.10 1.11
CA LYS A 399 4.80 3.11 0.73
C LYS A 399 5.50 4.39 0.29
N TYR A 400 5.04 4.99 -0.80
CA TYR A 400 5.57 6.26 -1.31
C TYR A 400 5.40 7.42 -0.33
N GLN A 401 6.43 8.23 -0.19
CA GLN A 401 6.41 9.44 0.64
C GLN A 401 5.88 10.64 -0.16
N LYS A 402 4.59 10.62 -0.50
CA LYS A 402 3.94 11.67 -1.33
C LYS A 402 3.94 13.07 -0.68
N ASN A 403 4.08 13.19 0.64
CA ASN A 403 3.99 14.49 1.32
C ASN A 403 5.11 15.44 0.90
N LYS A 404 6.36 14.96 0.89
CA LYS A 404 7.51 15.76 0.43
C LYS A 404 7.36 16.20 -1.02
N LEU A 405 6.87 15.30 -1.88
CA LEU A 405 6.60 15.60 -3.29
C LEU A 405 5.51 16.67 -3.45
N LYS A 406 4.42 16.60 -2.67
CA LYS A 406 3.34 17.58 -2.66
C LYS A 406 3.79 18.95 -2.17
N GLU A 407 4.66 19.01 -1.14
CA GLU A 407 5.21 20.26 -0.59
C GLU A 407 6.18 20.96 -1.56
N GLN A 408 6.99 20.19 -2.27
CA GLN A 408 7.91 20.72 -3.28
C GLN A 408 7.17 21.09 -4.56
N ALA A 409 6.08 20.36 -4.89
CA ALA A 409 5.26 20.56 -6.09
C ALA A 409 6.15 20.69 -7.35
N PHE A 410 5.84 21.68 -8.20
CA PHE A 410 6.60 21.98 -9.41
C PHE A 410 7.53 23.22 -9.29
N ASP A 411 7.93 23.56 -8.05
CA ASP A 411 8.82 24.70 -7.78
C ASP A 411 10.28 24.31 -8.04
N PRO A 412 10.95 24.87 -9.06
CA PRO A 412 12.33 24.54 -9.41
C PRO A 412 13.35 24.99 -8.36
N LYS A 413 12.97 25.84 -7.39
CA LYS A 413 13.86 26.23 -6.27
C LYS A 413 13.85 25.22 -5.13
N LYS A 414 12.88 24.29 -5.12
CA LYS A 414 12.72 23.29 -4.05
C LYS A 414 13.29 21.91 -4.40
N THR A 415 13.82 21.74 -5.60
CA THR A 415 14.41 20.48 -6.05
C THR A 415 15.44 20.69 -7.16
N ASP A 416 16.48 19.87 -7.16
CA ASP A 416 17.50 19.82 -8.23
C ASP A 416 17.11 18.85 -9.35
N GLU A 417 15.94 18.20 -9.25
CA GLU A 417 15.48 17.23 -10.24
C GLU A 417 14.88 17.93 -11.46
N ARG A 418 14.97 17.26 -12.62
CA ARG A 418 14.40 17.78 -13.86
C ARG A 418 12.89 17.85 -13.77
N LEU A 419 12.33 19.05 -13.93
CA LEU A 419 10.90 19.30 -13.98
C LEU A 419 10.48 19.57 -15.42
N LEU A 420 9.34 18.98 -15.82
CA LEU A 420 8.75 19.16 -17.13
C LEU A 420 7.30 19.63 -16.98
N VAL A 421 6.82 20.39 -17.94
CA VAL A 421 5.45 20.91 -17.97
C VAL A 421 4.81 20.73 -19.34
N LEU A 422 3.55 20.34 -19.35
CA LEU A 422 2.69 20.36 -20.52
C LEU A 422 1.95 21.69 -20.58
N LEU A 423 2.49 22.65 -21.32
CA LEU A 423 1.84 23.93 -21.52
C LEU A 423 0.54 23.79 -22.34
N PRO A 424 -0.44 24.70 -22.15
CA PRO A 424 -1.68 24.69 -22.93
C PRO A 424 -1.41 24.70 -24.43
N ASN A 425 -2.13 23.86 -25.17
CA ASN A 425 -2.01 23.67 -26.63
C ASN A 425 -0.66 23.12 -27.12
N SER A 426 0.20 22.65 -26.20
CA SER A 426 1.46 21.99 -26.59
C SER A 426 1.23 20.54 -27.05
N SER A 427 2.05 20.10 -27.98
CA SER A 427 2.10 18.70 -28.46
C SER A 427 3.19 17.86 -27.76
N THR A 428 3.94 18.46 -26.83
CA THR A 428 5.02 17.83 -26.08
C THR A 428 5.21 18.48 -24.72
N TYR A 429 5.85 17.78 -23.82
CA TYR A 429 6.36 18.38 -22.57
C TYR A 429 7.58 19.26 -22.87
N ALA A 430 7.75 20.33 -22.10
CA ALA A 430 8.90 21.21 -22.12
C ALA A 430 9.58 21.28 -20.75
N ASP A 431 10.86 21.60 -20.69
CA ASP A 431 11.55 21.82 -19.43
C ASP A 431 10.92 23.00 -18.66
N LEU A 432 10.61 22.76 -17.38
CA LEU A 432 10.05 23.77 -16.50
C LEU A 432 11.21 24.57 -15.87
N THR A 433 11.64 25.61 -16.60
CA THR A 433 12.65 26.55 -16.11
C THR A 433 12.08 27.51 -15.08
N GLN A 434 12.93 28.26 -14.37
CA GLN A 434 12.48 29.31 -13.45
C GLN A 434 11.61 30.35 -14.16
N GLN A 435 11.96 30.73 -15.40
CA GLN A 435 11.15 31.67 -16.19
C GLN A 435 9.76 31.13 -16.50
N VAL A 436 9.64 29.85 -16.87
CA VAL A 436 8.35 29.19 -17.12
C VAL A 436 7.54 29.14 -15.82
N PHE A 437 8.16 28.79 -14.70
CA PHE A 437 7.54 28.80 -13.38
C PHE A 437 6.98 30.17 -13.02
N ASP A 438 7.81 31.25 -13.16
CA ASP A 438 7.41 32.63 -12.87
C ASP A 438 6.23 33.07 -13.76
N ASN A 439 6.23 32.67 -15.03
CA ASN A 439 5.13 32.93 -15.96
C ASN A 439 3.84 32.21 -15.54
N ILE A 440 3.93 30.96 -15.03
CA ILE A 440 2.78 30.23 -14.46
C ILE A 440 2.24 31.01 -13.24
N GLN A 441 3.13 31.40 -12.33
CA GLN A 441 2.77 32.18 -11.14
C GLN A 441 2.13 33.53 -11.50
N ALA A 442 2.58 34.17 -12.59
CA ALA A 442 2.06 35.42 -13.12
C ALA A 442 0.81 35.23 -14.02
N TYR A 443 0.21 34.04 -14.08
CA TYR A 443 -1.02 33.74 -14.84
C TYR A 443 -0.92 33.92 -16.36
N GLN A 444 0.27 33.80 -16.92
CA GLN A 444 0.46 33.95 -18.37
C GLN A 444 -0.04 32.76 -19.18
N TYR A 445 -0.33 31.64 -18.51
CA TYR A 445 -0.88 30.42 -19.11
C TYR A 445 -2.28 30.15 -18.57
N ARG A 446 -3.19 29.67 -19.42
CA ARG A 446 -4.54 29.20 -19.07
C ARG A 446 -4.59 27.68 -19.16
N PHE A 447 -4.36 27.02 -18.05
CA PHE A 447 -4.41 25.56 -17.95
C PHE A 447 -5.81 24.98 -18.03
#